data_31565e3091302d415a13f6c920bc1224
#
_entry.id   31565e3091302d415a13f6c920bc1224
#
_cell.length_a   1.000
_cell.length_b   1.000
_cell.length_c   1.000
_cell.angle_alpha   90.00
_cell.angle_beta   90.00
_cell.angle_gamma   90.00
#
_symmetry.space_group_name_H-M   'P 1'
#
loop_
_entity.id
_entity.type
_entity.pdbx_description
1 polymer ?
#
loop_
_entity_poly.entity_id
_entity_poly.type
_entity_poly.pdbx_seq_one_letter_code
_entity_poly.pdbx_strand_id
1 'polypeptide(L)'
;MEYAVRSTYTKARSRARRAADIAVILLICLALVFALFKLILVPVSVSGSRVCDIADGELILVDRVSKFVSDYSEGDIVRVNRGRGFELLRVAAGGGSDYTVRGGRTYLNGCLIDESGYASEWGGETEFSVSVPEDSLLLLPDNREGITSLEEYTIRYAAVYGEVRFRIHPLSRLNLFI
;
A
#
# COMPACT_ATOMS: atom_id res chain seq x y z
N MET A 1 -46.22 -16.34 -48.28
CA MET A 1 -44.90 -16.87 -47.85
C MET A 1 -43.86 -15.78 -47.63
N GLU A 2 -43.87 -14.70 -48.39
CA GLU A 2 -42.91 -13.59 -48.35
C GLU A 2 -42.96 -12.73 -47.06
N TYR A 3 -44.13 -12.53 -46.45
CA TYR A 3 -44.32 -11.78 -45.19
C TYR A 3 -43.69 -12.43 -43.98
N ALA A 4 -43.69 -13.76 -43.90
CA ALA A 4 -43.11 -14.50 -42.75
C ALA A 4 -41.58 -14.42 -42.78
N VAL A 5 -40.96 -14.46 -43.95
CA VAL A 5 -39.50 -14.37 -44.12
C VAL A 5 -39.00 -12.96 -43.77
N ARG A 6 -39.72 -11.90 -44.15
CA ARG A 6 -39.37 -10.51 -43.81
C ARG A 6 -39.45 -10.24 -42.31
N SER A 7 -40.45 -10.81 -41.61
CA SER A 7 -40.61 -10.60 -40.14
C SER A 7 -39.53 -11.29 -39.34
N THR A 8 -39.06 -12.46 -39.76
CA THR A 8 -37.95 -13.17 -39.10
C THR A 8 -36.60 -12.47 -39.29
N TYR A 9 -36.38 -11.89 -40.50
CA TYR A 9 -35.14 -11.15 -40.79
C TYR A 9 -35.03 -9.85 -39.98
N THR A 10 -36.13 -9.10 -39.83
CA THR A 10 -36.16 -7.88 -39.03
C THR A 10 -35.99 -8.18 -37.54
N LYS A 11 -36.59 -9.27 -37.02
CA LYS A 11 -36.41 -9.72 -35.62
C LYS A 11 -34.95 -10.16 -35.32
N ALA A 12 -34.32 -10.88 -36.25
CA ALA A 12 -32.94 -11.32 -36.09
C ALA A 12 -31.97 -10.11 -36.07
N ARG A 13 -32.18 -9.13 -36.96
CA ARG A 13 -31.37 -7.92 -37.05
C ARG A 13 -31.53 -7.03 -35.80
N SER A 14 -32.71 -6.97 -35.19
CA SER A 14 -32.95 -6.23 -33.95
C SER A 14 -32.30 -6.91 -32.74
N ARG A 15 -32.29 -8.26 -32.69
CA ARG A 15 -31.60 -9.04 -31.65
C ARG A 15 -30.10 -8.88 -31.75
N ALA A 16 -29.53 -8.94 -32.95
CA ALA A 16 -28.11 -8.73 -33.20
C ALA A 16 -27.64 -7.31 -32.77
N ARG A 17 -28.44 -6.28 -33.09
CA ARG A 17 -28.15 -4.91 -32.64
C ARG A 17 -28.17 -4.78 -31.11
N ARG A 18 -29.22 -5.33 -30.47
CA ARG A 18 -29.29 -5.31 -28.97
C ARG A 18 -28.11 -6.06 -28.34
N ALA A 19 -27.71 -7.20 -28.90
CA ALA A 19 -26.54 -7.92 -28.44
C ALA A 19 -25.24 -7.10 -28.59
N ALA A 20 -25.09 -6.41 -29.72
CA ALA A 20 -23.96 -5.50 -29.92
C ALA A 20 -23.98 -4.32 -28.95
N ASP A 21 -25.14 -3.70 -28.71
CA ASP A 21 -25.28 -2.60 -27.77
C ASP A 21 -24.91 -3.05 -26.35
N ILE A 22 -25.37 -4.23 -25.91
CA ILE A 22 -25.03 -4.83 -24.62
C ILE A 22 -23.51 -5.10 -24.53
N ALA A 23 -22.91 -5.66 -25.58
CA ALA A 23 -21.48 -5.92 -25.62
C ALA A 23 -20.65 -4.63 -25.51
N VAL A 24 -21.07 -3.54 -26.17
CA VAL A 24 -20.43 -2.23 -26.08
C VAL A 24 -20.55 -1.68 -24.66
N ILE A 25 -21.72 -1.75 -24.04
CA ILE A 25 -21.92 -1.30 -22.65
C ILE A 25 -21.02 -2.07 -21.70
N LEU A 26 -20.96 -3.40 -21.81
CA LEU A 26 -20.09 -4.24 -20.99
C LEU A 26 -18.62 -3.87 -21.17
N LEU A 27 -18.20 -3.59 -22.39
CA LEU A 27 -16.82 -3.20 -22.70
C LEU A 27 -16.48 -1.84 -22.11
N ILE A 28 -17.41 -0.88 -22.15
CA ILE A 28 -17.26 0.43 -21.49
C ILE A 28 -17.19 0.25 -19.97
N CYS A 29 -18.08 -0.55 -19.38
CA CYS A 29 -18.06 -0.82 -17.95
C CYS A 29 -16.73 -1.46 -17.51
N LEU A 30 -16.22 -2.44 -18.27
CA LEU A 30 -14.95 -3.09 -18.02
C LEU A 30 -13.78 -2.10 -18.13
N ALA A 31 -13.80 -1.24 -19.14
CA ALA A 31 -12.79 -0.19 -19.31
C ALA A 31 -12.80 0.81 -18.15
N LEU A 32 -13.99 1.21 -17.67
CA LEU A 32 -14.12 2.09 -16.51
C LEU A 32 -13.60 1.43 -15.23
N VAL A 33 -13.95 0.17 -14.98
CA VAL A 33 -13.43 -0.59 -13.84
C VAL A 33 -11.90 -0.68 -13.89
N PHE A 34 -11.35 -0.98 -15.08
CA PHE A 34 -9.91 -1.04 -15.26
C PHE A 34 -9.23 0.31 -15.04
N ALA A 35 -9.84 1.40 -15.51
CA ALA A 35 -9.34 2.76 -15.30
C ALA A 35 -9.35 3.14 -13.79
N LEU A 36 -10.43 2.80 -13.07
CA LEU A 36 -10.51 2.99 -11.62
C LEU A 36 -9.44 2.19 -10.88
N PHE A 37 -9.24 0.92 -11.26
CA PHE A 37 -8.19 0.08 -10.67
C PHE A 37 -6.81 0.70 -10.85
N LYS A 38 -6.51 1.26 -12.02
CA LYS A 38 -5.25 1.97 -12.32
C LYS A 38 -5.08 3.25 -11.50
N LEU A 39 -6.18 3.90 -11.12
CA LEU A 39 -6.14 5.10 -10.26
C LEU A 39 -5.86 4.74 -8.79
N ILE A 40 -6.37 3.61 -8.32
CA ILE A 40 -6.27 3.14 -6.94
C ILE A 40 -4.93 2.45 -6.70
N LEU A 41 -4.58 1.47 -7.54
CA LEU A 41 -3.37 0.67 -7.41
C LEU A 41 -2.33 1.09 -8.45
N VAL A 42 -1.25 1.69 -7.97
CA VAL A 42 -0.16 2.15 -8.83
C VAL A 42 1.00 1.17 -8.78
N PRO A 43 1.39 0.59 -9.94
CA PRO A 43 2.59 -0.23 -10.02
C PRO A 43 3.82 0.67 -9.88
N VAL A 44 4.73 0.29 -8.99
CA VAL A 44 5.96 1.02 -8.68
C VAL A 44 7.13 0.06 -8.69
N SER A 45 8.19 0.41 -9.42
CA SER A 45 9.48 -0.25 -9.28
C SER A 45 10.19 0.32 -8.06
N VAL A 46 10.65 -0.58 -7.20
CA VAL A 46 11.29 -0.22 -5.94
C VAL A 46 12.72 0.21 -6.18
N SER A 47 13.10 1.32 -5.54
CA SER A 47 14.48 1.78 -5.45
C SER A 47 14.69 2.40 -4.07
N GLY A 48 15.75 2.00 -3.37
CA GLY A 48 16.04 2.49 -2.02
C GLY A 48 15.09 1.92 -0.97
N SER A 49 14.79 0.61 -1.05
CA SER A 49 14.01 -0.06 -0.01
C SER A 49 14.76 -0.07 1.32
N ARG A 50 14.05 0.22 2.38
CA ARG A 50 14.52 0.08 3.76
C ARG A 50 13.73 -0.97 4.54
N VAL A 51 13.03 -1.83 3.82
CA VAL A 51 12.19 -2.90 4.34
C VAL A 51 12.78 -4.23 3.84
N CYS A 52 13.00 -5.18 4.75
CA CYS A 52 13.66 -6.46 4.45
C CYS A 52 12.85 -7.34 3.48
N ASP A 53 11.53 -7.21 3.52
CA ASP A 53 10.62 -8.01 2.69
C ASP A 53 10.67 -7.65 1.21
N ILE A 54 11.08 -6.44 0.87
CA ILE A 54 11.01 -5.88 -0.49
C ILE A 54 12.39 -5.43 -0.93
N ALA A 55 12.91 -6.03 -1.98
CA ALA A 55 14.22 -5.70 -2.55
C ALA A 55 14.12 -4.63 -3.64
N ASP A 56 15.25 -3.94 -3.89
CA ASP A 56 15.36 -3.03 -5.02
C ASP A 56 15.19 -3.78 -6.35
N GLY A 57 14.50 -3.14 -7.30
CA GLY A 57 14.15 -3.72 -8.59
C GLY A 57 12.85 -4.54 -8.58
N GLU A 58 12.28 -4.84 -7.42
CA GLU A 58 10.96 -5.50 -7.36
C GLU A 58 9.85 -4.55 -7.81
N LEU A 59 8.76 -5.12 -8.34
CA LEU A 59 7.57 -4.37 -8.73
C LEU A 59 6.46 -4.62 -7.71
N ILE A 60 5.99 -3.55 -7.13
CA ILE A 60 4.94 -3.55 -6.11
C ILE A 60 3.71 -2.77 -6.56
N LEU A 61 2.56 -3.09 -5.99
CA LEU A 61 1.35 -2.28 -6.12
C LEU A 61 1.14 -1.47 -4.84
N VAL A 62 1.06 -0.16 -5.01
CA VAL A 62 0.82 0.79 -3.94
C VAL A 62 -0.62 1.27 -4.02
N ASP A 63 -1.37 1.08 -2.93
CA ASP A 63 -2.73 1.61 -2.77
C ASP A 63 -2.66 3.08 -2.36
N ARG A 64 -3.13 3.94 -3.25
CA ARG A 64 -3.18 5.39 -3.02
C ARG A 64 -4.41 5.85 -2.27
N VAL A 65 -5.43 5.02 -2.17
CA VAL A 65 -6.69 5.36 -1.48
C VAL A 65 -6.54 5.13 0.02
N SER A 66 -5.68 4.21 0.43
CA SER A 66 -5.40 3.92 1.85
C SER A 66 -5.13 5.20 2.66
N LYS A 67 -4.38 6.14 2.12
CA LYS A 67 -4.07 7.43 2.79
C LYS A 67 -5.30 8.30 3.14
N PHE A 68 -6.46 8.04 2.54
CA PHE A 68 -7.69 8.81 2.78
C PHE A 68 -8.71 8.08 3.65
N VAL A 69 -8.56 6.77 3.80
CA VAL A 69 -9.59 5.90 4.38
C VAL A 69 -9.04 5.10 5.56
N SER A 70 -7.73 4.86 5.60
CA SER A 70 -7.16 3.85 6.49
C SER A 70 -6.51 4.47 7.72
N ASP A 71 -6.82 3.86 8.85
CA ASP A 71 -5.92 3.85 9.99
C ASP A 71 -4.83 2.83 9.66
N TYR A 72 -3.59 3.29 9.44
CA TYR A 72 -2.47 2.42 9.23
C TYR A 72 -2.18 1.61 10.49
N SER A 73 -1.96 0.32 10.32
CA SER A 73 -1.65 -0.60 11.41
C SER A 73 -0.14 -0.77 11.56
N GLU A 74 0.30 -1.14 12.77
CA GLU A 74 1.70 -1.51 13.00
C GLU A 74 2.07 -2.69 12.08
N GLY A 75 3.24 -2.56 11.45
CA GLY A 75 3.72 -3.55 10.48
C GLY A 75 3.43 -3.22 9.03
N ASP A 76 2.47 -2.33 8.73
CA ASP A 76 2.18 -1.92 7.35
C ASP A 76 3.39 -1.29 6.68
N ILE A 77 3.56 -1.60 5.39
CA ILE A 77 4.63 -1.02 4.59
C ILE A 77 4.04 0.13 3.77
N VAL A 78 4.63 1.31 3.94
CA VAL A 78 4.16 2.52 3.27
C VAL A 78 5.26 3.15 2.42
N ARG A 79 4.83 3.77 1.32
CA ARG A 79 5.68 4.58 0.46
C ARG A 79 5.54 6.04 0.83
N VAL A 80 6.64 6.67 1.22
CA VAL A 80 6.66 8.06 1.66
C VAL A 80 7.59 8.92 0.83
N ASN A 81 7.30 10.22 0.74
CA ASN A 81 8.18 11.21 0.14
C ASN A 81 8.84 12.05 1.24
N ARG A 82 10.14 11.86 1.41
CA ARG A 82 10.95 12.61 2.39
C ARG A 82 11.73 13.78 1.78
N GLY A 83 11.31 14.29 0.62
CA GLY A 83 11.95 15.42 -0.06
C GLY A 83 13.20 15.08 -0.87
N ARG A 84 13.83 13.94 -0.62
CA ARG A 84 14.97 13.40 -1.38
C ARG A 84 14.57 12.28 -2.34
N GLY A 85 13.29 11.97 -2.42
CA GLY A 85 12.72 10.87 -3.17
C GLY A 85 11.73 10.07 -2.35
N PHE A 86 11.27 8.96 -2.96
CA PHE A 86 10.38 8.04 -2.28
C PHE A 86 11.19 6.93 -1.61
N GLU A 87 10.81 6.62 -0.38
CA GLU A 87 11.34 5.51 0.41
C GLU A 87 10.21 4.58 0.81
N LEU A 88 10.54 3.30 1.05
CA LEU A 88 9.64 2.35 1.71
C LEU A 88 10.06 2.22 3.16
N LEU A 89 9.10 2.44 4.05
CA LEU A 89 9.26 2.33 5.50
C LEU A 89 8.09 1.54 6.07
N ARG A 90 8.29 1.02 7.28
CA ARG A 90 7.27 0.28 8.01
C ARG A 90 6.65 1.14 9.10
N VAL A 91 5.34 1.01 9.29
CA VAL A 91 4.61 1.68 10.37
C VAL A 91 4.99 1.02 11.69
N ALA A 92 5.61 1.78 12.58
CA ALA A 92 5.97 1.36 13.93
C ALA A 92 4.93 1.83 14.95
N ALA A 93 4.32 3.01 14.73
CA ALA A 93 3.25 3.51 15.58
C ALA A 93 2.34 4.49 14.82
N GLY A 94 1.05 4.48 15.15
CA GLY A 94 0.04 5.44 14.69
C GLY A 94 0.04 6.74 15.48
N GLY A 95 -0.71 7.74 14.98
CA GLY A 95 -0.90 9.02 15.67
C GLY A 95 -1.53 8.86 17.05
N GLY A 96 -1.10 9.68 17.99
CA GLY A 96 -1.53 9.64 19.38
C GLY A 96 -0.89 8.56 20.24
N SER A 97 0.03 7.75 19.67
CA SER A 97 0.71 6.67 20.40
C SER A 97 2.03 7.12 20.98
N ASP A 98 2.41 6.51 22.11
CA ASP A 98 3.73 6.64 22.73
C ASP A 98 4.59 5.42 22.35
N TYR A 99 5.68 5.66 21.63
CA TYR A 99 6.64 4.63 21.25
C TYR A 99 7.93 4.80 22.04
N THR A 100 8.34 3.76 22.74
CA THR A 100 9.53 3.78 23.61
C THR A 100 10.42 2.58 23.33
N VAL A 101 11.71 2.82 23.22
CA VAL A 101 12.76 1.78 23.20
C VAL A 101 13.54 1.86 24.50
N ARG A 102 13.67 0.74 25.21
CA ARG A 102 14.43 0.68 26.44
C ARG A 102 15.08 -0.70 26.59
N GLY A 103 16.40 -0.71 26.79
CA GLY A 103 17.15 -1.94 26.96
C GLY A 103 17.01 -2.90 25.78
N GLY A 104 16.99 -2.40 24.55
CA GLY A 104 16.83 -3.16 23.32
C GLY A 104 15.42 -3.67 23.04
N ARG A 105 14.43 -3.30 23.86
CA ARG A 105 13.02 -3.73 23.72
C ARG A 105 12.13 -2.57 23.37
N THR A 106 11.11 -2.86 22.57
CA THR A 106 10.14 -1.87 22.10
C THR A 106 8.83 -1.93 22.89
N TYR A 107 8.34 -0.77 23.24
CA TYR A 107 7.07 -0.59 23.96
C TYR A 107 6.19 0.39 23.20
N LEU A 108 4.94 0.02 22.97
CA LEU A 108 3.91 0.87 22.40
C LEU A 108 2.81 1.10 23.44
N ASN A 109 2.57 2.36 23.80
CA ASN A 109 1.63 2.74 24.85
C ASN A 109 1.90 2.01 26.19
N GLY A 110 3.19 1.77 26.48
CA GLY A 110 3.64 1.05 27.67
C GLY A 110 3.55 -0.48 27.60
N CYS A 111 2.99 -1.05 26.52
CA CYS A 111 2.93 -2.48 26.30
C CYS A 111 4.13 -2.94 25.47
N LEU A 112 4.79 -4.03 25.91
CA LEU A 112 5.89 -4.66 25.15
C LEU A 112 5.34 -5.19 23.82
N ILE A 113 5.98 -4.80 22.71
CA ILE A 113 5.67 -5.33 21.37
C ILE A 113 6.86 -6.13 20.83
N ASP A 114 6.57 -7.12 19.98
CA ASP A 114 7.58 -7.95 19.34
C ASP A 114 7.66 -7.60 17.84
N GLU A 115 8.75 -6.95 17.46
CA GLU A 115 9.07 -6.59 16.08
C GLU A 115 10.07 -7.56 15.43
N SER A 116 10.50 -8.63 16.13
CA SER A 116 11.55 -9.55 15.68
C SER A 116 11.23 -10.27 14.35
N GLY A 117 9.95 -10.35 14.01
CA GLY A 117 9.49 -10.97 12.76
C GLY A 117 9.92 -10.21 11.49
N TYR A 118 10.25 -8.92 11.61
CA TYR A 118 10.57 -8.07 10.45
C TYR A 118 11.68 -7.04 10.69
N ALA A 119 11.94 -6.63 11.91
CA ALA A 119 12.92 -5.61 12.24
C ALA A 119 14.16 -6.20 12.94
N SER A 120 15.33 -5.58 12.72
CA SER A 120 16.51 -5.87 13.50
C SER A 120 16.33 -5.41 14.95
N GLU A 121 17.05 -6.06 15.86
CA GLU A 121 17.05 -5.66 17.28
C GLU A 121 17.65 -4.26 17.45
N TRP A 122 17.15 -3.54 18.44
CA TRP A 122 17.77 -2.32 18.93
C TRP A 122 19.04 -2.66 19.72
N GLY A 123 20.05 -1.81 19.63
CA GLY A 123 21.22 -1.96 20.51
C GLY A 123 20.81 -1.93 22.00
N GLY A 124 21.40 -2.78 22.83
CA GLY A 124 20.99 -2.98 24.22
C GLY A 124 21.10 -1.73 25.12
N GLU A 125 21.91 -0.72 24.72
CA GLU A 125 22.05 0.56 25.43
C GLU A 125 21.17 1.67 24.82
N THR A 126 20.38 1.35 23.79
CA THR A 126 19.54 2.33 23.11
C THR A 126 18.33 2.69 23.97
N GLU A 127 18.13 3.98 24.20
CA GLU A 127 16.94 4.52 24.84
C GLU A 127 16.36 5.63 23.96
N PHE A 128 15.13 5.42 23.48
CA PHE A 128 14.36 6.41 22.72
C PHE A 128 12.95 6.49 23.27
N SER A 129 12.34 7.67 23.17
CA SER A 129 10.92 7.85 23.45
C SER A 129 10.39 8.95 22.57
N VAL A 130 9.24 8.70 21.91
CA VAL A 130 8.54 9.69 21.10
C VAL A 130 7.04 9.54 21.27
N SER A 131 6.35 10.67 21.49
CA SER A 131 4.89 10.73 21.38
C SER A 131 4.54 11.15 19.97
N VAL A 132 3.89 10.27 19.22
CA VAL A 132 3.54 10.49 17.81
C VAL A 132 2.36 11.46 17.73
N PRO A 133 2.49 12.62 17.05
CA PRO A 133 1.37 13.54 16.85
C PRO A 133 0.20 12.87 16.14
N GLU A 134 -1.04 13.29 16.42
CA GLU A 134 -2.28 12.73 15.84
C GLU A 134 -2.31 12.75 14.30
N ASP A 135 -1.64 13.73 13.67
CA ASP A 135 -1.57 13.87 12.21
C ASP A 135 -0.37 13.16 11.57
N SER A 136 0.31 12.32 12.33
CA SER A 136 1.59 11.73 11.94
C SER A 136 1.64 10.22 12.20
N LEU A 137 2.63 9.58 11.59
CA LEU A 137 3.02 8.18 11.81
C LEU A 137 4.49 8.12 12.20
N LEU A 138 4.84 7.19 13.06
CA LEU A 138 6.23 6.78 13.23
C LEU A 138 6.54 5.70 12.19
N LEU A 139 7.40 6.02 11.23
CA LEU A 139 7.76 5.15 10.12
C LEU A 139 9.24 4.80 10.22
N LEU A 140 9.55 3.54 10.46
CA LEU A 140 10.93 3.10 10.69
C LEU A 140 11.42 2.17 9.56
N PRO A 141 12.72 2.19 9.25
CA PRO A 141 13.34 1.14 8.45
C PRO A 141 13.40 -0.17 9.25
N ASP A 142 13.37 -1.33 8.59
CA ASP A 142 13.50 -2.63 9.29
C ASP A 142 14.90 -2.80 9.91
N ASN A 143 15.93 -2.25 9.28
CA ASN A 143 17.24 -2.13 9.90
C ASN A 143 17.26 -0.92 10.85
N ARG A 144 17.31 -1.17 12.15
CA ARG A 144 17.34 -0.15 13.20
C ARG A 144 18.72 0.45 13.46
N GLU A 145 19.76 -0.13 12.85
CA GLU A 145 21.14 0.33 13.06
C GLU A 145 21.32 1.75 12.52
N GLY A 146 22.01 2.59 13.31
CA GLY A 146 22.31 3.97 12.92
C GLY A 146 21.16 4.95 13.08
N ILE A 147 20.01 4.54 13.62
CA ILE A 147 18.95 5.47 14.02
C ILE A 147 19.42 6.24 15.25
N THR A 148 19.45 7.56 15.16
CA THR A 148 19.90 8.45 16.22
C THR A 148 18.76 9.26 16.83
N SER A 149 17.61 9.35 16.16
CA SER A 149 16.42 10.06 16.62
C SER A 149 15.17 9.44 16.01
N LEU A 150 14.10 9.29 16.79
CA LEU A 150 12.80 8.84 16.30
C LEU A 150 11.99 9.99 15.68
N GLU A 151 12.27 11.23 16.08
CA GLU A 151 11.60 12.41 15.54
C GLU A 151 11.82 12.58 14.05
N GLU A 152 12.99 12.20 13.52
CA GLU A 152 13.29 12.21 12.09
C GLU A 152 12.40 11.24 11.28
N TYR A 153 11.87 10.23 11.95
CA TYR A 153 11.01 9.20 11.39
C TYR A 153 9.53 9.42 11.71
N THR A 154 9.21 10.48 12.45
CA THR A 154 7.84 10.92 12.67
C THR A 154 7.38 11.75 11.49
N ILE A 155 6.52 11.17 10.65
CA ILE A 155 6.18 11.66 9.31
C ILE A 155 4.68 11.93 9.24
N ARG A 156 4.29 13.12 8.78
CA ARG A 156 2.89 13.46 8.62
C ARG A 156 2.19 12.58 7.58
N TYR A 157 0.92 12.25 7.82
CA TYR A 157 0.08 11.52 6.85
C TYR A 157 0.11 12.13 5.43
N ALA A 158 0.21 13.44 5.32
CA ALA A 158 0.26 14.15 4.04
C ALA A 158 1.47 13.76 3.16
N ALA A 159 2.57 13.29 3.76
CA ALA A 159 3.75 12.84 3.04
C ALA A 159 3.68 11.36 2.64
N VAL A 160 2.70 10.61 3.14
CA VAL A 160 2.46 9.22 2.75
C VAL A 160 1.84 9.20 1.36
N TYR A 161 2.48 8.48 0.45
CA TYR A 161 1.98 8.31 -0.91
C TYR A 161 0.91 7.23 -1.01
N GLY A 162 1.07 6.17 -0.23
CA GLY A 162 0.16 5.04 -0.16
C GLY A 162 0.81 3.84 0.50
N GLU A 163 0.03 2.80 0.66
CA GLU A 163 0.40 1.54 1.32
C GLU A 163 0.74 0.47 0.28
N VAL A 164 1.73 -0.35 0.57
CA VAL A 164 2.11 -1.47 -0.28
C VAL A 164 1.18 -2.64 0.00
N ARG A 165 0.39 -3.04 -1.00
CA ARG A 165 -0.54 -4.17 -0.87
C ARG A 165 -0.03 -5.46 -1.50
N PHE A 166 0.66 -5.37 -2.63
CA PHE A 166 1.10 -6.55 -3.37
C PHE A 166 2.50 -6.37 -3.91
N ARG A 167 3.27 -7.46 -3.89
CA ARG A 167 4.45 -7.63 -4.72
C ARG A 167 4.09 -8.48 -5.93
N ILE A 168 4.29 -7.97 -7.14
CA ILE A 168 3.93 -8.61 -8.40
C ILE A 168 5.14 -9.13 -9.19
N HIS A 169 6.32 -8.63 -8.93
CA HIS A 169 7.55 -9.11 -9.54
C HIS A 169 8.69 -9.14 -8.52
N PRO A 170 9.50 -10.21 -8.48
CA PRO A 170 9.45 -11.41 -9.33
C PRO A 170 8.26 -12.31 -8.98
N LEU A 171 7.71 -13.01 -9.98
CA LEU A 171 6.55 -13.89 -9.80
C LEU A 171 6.82 -15.04 -8.80
N SER A 172 8.10 -15.43 -8.65
CA SER A 172 8.53 -16.45 -7.67
C SER A 172 8.37 -15.99 -6.21
N ARG A 173 8.22 -14.68 -5.98
CA ARG A 173 8.07 -14.05 -4.66
C ARG A 173 6.76 -13.26 -4.56
N LEU A 174 5.74 -13.67 -5.34
CA LEU A 174 4.42 -13.04 -5.28
C LEU A 174 3.92 -13.07 -3.83
N ASN A 175 3.55 -11.91 -3.28
CA ASN A 175 3.09 -11.78 -1.91
C ASN A 175 2.02 -10.70 -1.78
N LEU A 176 1.10 -10.93 -0.86
CA LEU A 176 0.10 -9.98 -0.40
C LEU A 176 0.53 -9.49 0.98
N PHE A 177 0.66 -8.18 1.15
CA PHE A 177 0.89 -7.53 2.43
C PHE A 177 -0.48 -7.09 3.00
N ILE A 178 -0.89 -7.66 4.12
CA ILE A 178 -2.16 -7.40 4.81
C ILE A 178 -1.86 -7.04 6.24
#